data_91db3b3d3ff85072c59d79fc7a4cc178
#
_entry.id   91db3b3d3ff85072c59d79fc7a4cc178
#
_cell.length_a   1.000
_cell.length_b   1.000
_cell.length_c   1.000
_cell.angle_alpha   90.00
_cell.angle_beta   90.00
_cell.angle_gamma   90.00
#
_symmetry.space_group_name_H-M   'P 1'
#
loop_
_entity.id
_entity.type
_entity.pdbx_description
1 polymer ?
#
loop_
_entity_poly.entity_id
_entity_poly.type
_entity_poly.pdbx_seq_one_letter_code
_entity_poly.pdbx_strand_id
1 'polypeptide(L)'
;MGDNGATQYFRVDWFTPDGLGTWGDGRTFLLGTEGYIELRKYINVGTGDGTSNHVFLVNKNGEQHFCVTGQVGYPYFGQLILDCINRTENAMTQEHCFKAAELCVKAQMQATRLE
;
A
#
# COMPACT_ATOMS: atom_id res chain seq x y z
N MET A 1 7.09 9.94 -11.71
CA MET A 1 6.86 9.04 -12.87
C MET A 1 7.99 8.03 -12.87
N GLY A 2 7.68 6.76 -13.03
CA GLY A 2 8.67 5.70 -13.10
C GLY A 2 9.39 5.68 -14.45
N ASP A 3 10.54 5.02 -14.52
CA ASP A 3 11.35 4.82 -15.73
C ASP A 3 10.62 3.99 -16.81
N ASN A 4 9.64 3.19 -16.41
CA ASN A 4 8.75 2.43 -17.29
C ASN A 4 7.53 3.23 -17.78
N GLY A 5 7.46 4.54 -17.53
CA GLY A 5 6.33 5.41 -17.90
C GLY A 5 5.14 5.37 -16.94
N ALA A 6 5.15 4.53 -15.92
CA ALA A 6 4.08 4.50 -14.92
C ALA A 6 4.03 5.81 -14.13
N THR A 7 2.81 6.25 -13.82
CA THR A 7 2.57 7.41 -12.95
C THR A 7 2.04 6.95 -11.60
N GLN A 8 2.39 7.65 -10.55
CA GLN A 8 1.94 7.37 -9.21
C GLN A 8 1.42 8.66 -8.56
N TYR A 9 0.26 8.55 -7.94
CA TYR A 9 -0.30 9.55 -7.04
C TYR A 9 -0.47 8.91 -5.67
N PHE A 10 -0.10 9.61 -4.61
CA PHE A 10 -0.37 9.18 -3.25
C PHE A 10 -0.77 10.38 -2.38
N ARG A 11 -1.63 10.08 -1.42
CA ARG A 11 -2.05 10.99 -0.36
C ARG A 11 -1.82 10.30 0.97
N VAL A 12 -1.18 11.02 1.88
CA VAL A 12 -0.99 10.58 3.27
C VAL A 12 -1.37 11.73 4.18
N ASP A 13 -2.29 11.49 5.10
CA ASP A 13 -2.75 12.49 6.05
C ASP A 13 -3.18 11.84 7.38
N TRP A 14 -3.51 12.66 8.36
CA TRP A 14 -3.94 12.26 9.69
C TRP A 14 -5.43 12.54 9.95
N PHE A 15 -6.19 12.80 8.91
CA PHE A 15 -7.59 13.23 9.00
C PHE A 15 -8.55 12.05 8.95
N THR A 16 -8.50 11.18 9.96
CA THR A 16 -9.50 10.13 10.12
C THR A 16 -10.72 10.69 10.84
N PRO A 17 -11.93 10.65 10.26
CA PRO A 17 -13.14 11.09 10.93
C PRO A 17 -13.46 10.24 12.17
N ASP A 18 -13.94 10.86 13.25
CA ASP A 18 -14.25 10.18 14.51
C ASP A 18 -15.30 9.07 14.37
N GLY A 19 -16.19 9.17 13.37
CA GLY A 19 -17.22 8.17 13.09
C GLY A 19 -16.69 6.93 12.34
N LEU A 20 -15.42 6.89 11.93
CA LEU A 20 -14.86 5.71 11.27
C LEU A 20 -14.57 4.62 12.30
N GLY A 21 -15.01 3.38 12.05
CA GLY A 21 -14.85 2.24 12.97
C GLY A 21 -13.42 1.76 13.21
N THR A 22 -12.45 2.35 12.52
CA THR A 22 -11.01 2.09 12.69
C THR A 22 -10.22 3.37 12.47
N TRP A 23 -9.02 3.43 13.05
CA TRP A 23 -8.12 4.52 12.79
C TRP A 23 -7.35 4.28 11.48
N GLY A 24 -7.60 5.14 10.50
CA GLY A 24 -6.99 5.05 9.18
C GLY A 24 -7.86 4.31 8.15
N ASP A 25 -7.72 4.69 6.90
CA ASP A 25 -8.37 4.10 5.73
C ASP A 25 -7.34 3.96 4.62
N GLY A 26 -6.72 2.79 4.54
CA GLY A 26 -5.68 2.52 3.56
C GLY A 26 -6.26 1.98 2.26
N ARG A 27 -6.14 2.76 1.18
CA ARG A 27 -6.55 2.36 -0.17
C ARG A 27 -5.38 2.41 -1.13
N THR A 28 -5.24 1.37 -1.95
CA THR A 28 -4.28 1.34 -3.05
C THR A 28 -5.00 0.92 -4.31
N PHE A 29 -4.86 1.69 -5.36
CA PHE A 29 -5.46 1.42 -6.66
C PHE A 29 -4.35 1.25 -7.70
N LEU A 30 -4.31 0.08 -8.33
CA LEU A 30 -3.33 -0.30 -9.35
C LEU A 30 -4.07 -0.44 -10.68
N LEU A 31 -3.95 0.56 -11.54
CA LEU A 31 -4.55 0.54 -12.88
C LEU A 31 -3.50 0.05 -13.89
N GLY A 32 -3.83 -1.04 -14.57
CA GLY A 32 -3.07 -1.58 -15.69
C GLY A 32 -3.84 -1.50 -17.01
N THR A 33 -3.23 -1.94 -18.08
CA THR A 33 -3.83 -1.97 -19.41
C THR A 33 -4.90 -3.06 -19.58
N GLU A 34 -4.89 -4.10 -18.74
CA GLU A 34 -5.78 -5.26 -18.81
C GLU A 34 -6.85 -5.27 -17.70
N GLY A 35 -6.84 -4.26 -16.81
CA GLY A 35 -7.76 -4.18 -15.69
C GLY A 35 -7.18 -3.42 -14.52
N TYR A 36 -7.80 -3.55 -13.36
CA TYR A 36 -7.30 -2.92 -12.13
C TYR A 36 -7.43 -3.82 -10.91
N ILE A 37 -6.62 -3.51 -9.90
CA ILE A 37 -6.71 -4.06 -8.56
C ILE A 37 -6.91 -2.90 -7.59
N GLU A 38 -7.90 -3.00 -6.70
CA GLU A 38 -8.04 -2.13 -5.54
C GLU A 38 -7.78 -2.92 -4.27
N LEU A 39 -6.94 -2.39 -3.40
CA LEU A 39 -6.72 -2.90 -2.05
C LEU A 39 -7.36 -1.94 -1.06
N ARG A 40 -8.23 -2.43 -0.20
CA ARG A 40 -8.77 -1.69 0.95
C ARG A 40 -8.31 -2.36 2.23
N LYS A 41 -7.58 -1.61 3.04
CA LYS A 41 -7.07 -2.07 4.33
C LYS A 41 -7.91 -1.50 5.45
N TYR A 42 -8.25 -2.35 6.41
CA TYR A 42 -8.91 -2.04 7.68
C TYR A 42 -10.40 -1.81 7.61
N ILE A 43 -10.97 -1.29 6.53
CA ILE A 43 -12.41 -1.00 6.47
C ILE A 43 -12.94 -1.03 5.03
N ASN A 44 -14.18 -1.51 4.91
CA ASN A 44 -15.02 -1.31 3.74
C ASN A 44 -16.41 -0.86 4.21
N VAL A 45 -16.65 0.45 4.22
CA VAL A 45 -17.92 1.03 4.65
C VAL A 45 -19.12 0.55 3.82
N GLY A 46 -18.89 0.11 2.59
CA GLY A 46 -19.94 -0.42 1.71
C GLY A 46 -20.50 -1.76 2.16
N THR A 47 -19.73 -2.57 2.89
CA THR A 47 -20.18 -3.87 3.43
C THR A 47 -20.58 -3.80 4.90
N GLY A 48 -20.27 -2.70 5.58
CA GLY A 48 -20.48 -2.58 7.03
C GLY A 48 -19.59 -3.50 7.88
N ASP A 49 -18.67 -4.22 7.24
CA ASP A 49 -17.67 -5.04 7.94
C ASP A 49 -16.67 -4.14 8.65
N GLY A 50 -16.48 -4.33 9.92
CA GLY A 50 -15.58 -3.53 10.76
C GLY A 50 -14.14 -3.49 10.24
N THR A 51 -13.18 -3.98 10.97
CA THR A 51 -11.78 -4.06 10.54
C THR A 51 -11.57 -5.23 9.58
N SER A 52 -11.63 -4.98 8.28
CA SER A 52 -11.49 -6.02 7.25
C SER A 52 -10.57 -5.57 6.12
N ASN A 53 -9.93 -6.55 5.45
CA ASN A 53 -9.03 -6.30 4.35
C ASN A 53 -9.61 -6.92 3.08
N HIS A 54 -9.69 -6.13 2.03
CA HIS A 54 -10.34 -6.51 0.79
C HIS A 54 -9.44 -6.32 -0.42
N VAL A 55 -9.57 -7.21 -1.39
CA VAL A 55 -8.99 -7.10 -2.73
C VAL A 55 -10.14 -7.12 -3.73
N PHE A 56 -10.20 -6.12 -4.59
CA PHE A 56 -11.09 -6.08 -5.74
C PHE A 56 -10.24 -6.19 -6.99
N LEU A 57 -10.58 -7.15 -7.84
CA LEU A 57 -9.93 -7.36 -9.14
C LEU A 57 -10.98 -7.23 -10.23
N VAL A 58 -10.74 -6.34 -11.18
CA VAL A 58 -11.58 -6.20 -12.37
C VAL A 58 -10.73 -6.33 -13.61
N ASN A 59 -11.10 -7.23 -14.50
CA ASN A 59 -10.45 -7.48 -15.78
C ASN A 59 -11.46 -7.97 -16.83
N LYS A 60 -10.99 -8.38 -18.00
CA LYS A 60 -11.87 -8.90 -19.07
C LYS A 60 -12.71 -10.12 -18.68
N ASN A 61 -12.39 -10.82 -17.63
CA ASN A 61 -13.13 -11.99 -17.14
C ASN A 61 -14.22 -11.62 -16.13
N GLY A 62 -14.33 -10.34 -15.75
CA GLY A 62 -15.34 -9.81 -14.84
C GLY A 62 -14.77 -9.20 -13.58
N GLU A 63 -15.64 -9.08 -12.59
CA GLU A 63 -15.37 -8.48 -11.27
C GLU A 63 -15.23 -9.57 -10.22
N GLN A 64 -14.20 -9.46 -9.39
CA GLN A 64 -13.94 -10.39 -8.29
C GLN A 64 -13.66 -9.61 -7.02
N HIS A 65 -14.20 -10.10 -5.90
CA HIS A 65 -13.98 -9.53 -4.58
C HIS A 65 -13.52 -10.63 -3.62
N PHE A 66 -12.45 -10.34 -2.89
CA PHE A 66 -11.88 -11.25 -1.90
C PHE A 66 -11.80 -10.53 -0.55
N CYS A 67 -12.38 -11.12 0.49
CA CYS A 67 -12.05 -10.73 1.86
C CYS A 67 -10.85 -11.55 2.32
N VAL A 68 -9.72 -10.89 2.54
CA VAL A 68 -8.45 -11.55 2.89
C VAL A 68 -8.06 -11.38 4.36
N THR A 69 -9.00 -10.94 5.18
CA THR A 69 -8.82 -10.77 6.62
C THR A 69 -8.43 -12.09 7.27
N GLY A 70 -7.29 -12.11 7.94
CA GLY A 70 -6.75 -13.32 8.58
C GLY A 70 -6.20 -14.38 7.62
N GLN A 71 -6.24 -14.14 6.30
CA GLN A 71 -5.76 -15.10 5.30
C GLN A 71 -4.35 -14.78 4.78
N VAL A 72 -3.83 -13.60 5.09
CA VAL A 72 -2.49 -13.17 4.69
C VAL A 72 -1.58 -13.07 5.90
N GLY A 73 -0.35 -13.56 5.76
CA GLY A 73 0.68 -13.41 6.79
C GLY A 73 1.39 -12.08 6.71
N TYR A 74 2.17 -11.78 7.74
CA TYR A 74 3.00 -10.58 7.84
C TYR A 74 4.49 -10.98 8.00
N PRO A 75 5.11 -11.57 6.99
CA PRO A 75 6.44 -12.18 7.11
C PRO A 75 7.58 -11.16 7.23
N TYR A 76 7.35 -9.88 6.91
CA TYR A 76 8.40 -8.88 6.76
C TYR A 76 9.33 -8.78 7.97
N PHE A 77 8.77 -8.57 9.17
CA PHE A 77 9.60 -8.38 10.37
C PHE A 77 10.35 -9.65 10.78
N GLY A 78 9.72 -10.82 10.64
CA GLY A 78 10.40 -12.09 10.88
C GLY A 78 11.58 -12.29 9.93
N GLN A 79 11.37 -11.99 8.64
CA GLN A 79 12.42 -12.06 7.63
C GLN A 79 13.52 -11.03 7.87
N LEU A 80 13.18 -9.80 8.28
CA LEU A 80 14.15 -8.76 8.61
C LEU A 80 15.05 -9.18 9.78
N ILE A 81 14.49 -9.81 10.81
CA ILE A 81 15.27 -10.35 11.94
C ILE A 81 16.24 -11.44 11.45
N LEU A 82 15.78 -12.34 10.60
CA LEU A 82 16.63 -13.38 10.00
C LEU A 82 17.75 -12.77 9.14
N ASP A 83 17.44 -11.73 8.37
CA ASP A 83 18.44 -11.00 7.58
C ASP A 83 19.50 -10.36 8.48
N CYS A 84 19.12 -9.77 9.61
CA CYS A 84 20.08 -9.23 10.58
C CYS A 84 21.00 -10.32 11.16
N ILE A 85 20.46 -11.50 11.47
CA ILE A 85 21.22 -12.64 12.01
C ILE A 85 22.15 -13.23 10.96
N ASN A 86 21.64 -13.46 9.75
CA ASN A 86 22.32 -14.19 8.69
C ASN A 86 23.13 -13.28 7.76
N ARG A 87 23.05 -11.96 7.94
CA ARG A 87 23.68 -10.96 7.05
C ARG A 87 23.20 -11.09 5.60
N THR A 88 21.89 -11.26 5.42
CA THR A 88 21.22 -11.34 4.12
C THR A 88 20.26 -10.15 3.93
N GLU A 89 19.64 -10.02 2.76
CA GLU A 89 18.73 -8.92 2.40
C GLU A 89 17.46 -9.44 1.71
N ASN A 90 16.84 -10.49 2.26
CA ASN A 90 15.67 -11.13 1.64
C ASN A 90 14.36 -10.37 1.90
N ALA A 91 14.26 -9.69 3.04
CA ALA A 91 13.08 -8.87 3.37
C ALA A 91 13.03 -7.61 2.51
N MET A 92 14.15 -6.91 2.42
CA MET A 92 14.32 -5.71 1.59
C MET A 92 15.81 -5.40 1.46
N THR A 93 16.27 -5.10 0.25
CA THR A 93 17.66 -4.72 0.03
C THR A 93 17.96 -3.33 0.61
N GLN A 94 19.18 -3.10 1.07
CA GLN A 94 19.62 -1.78 1.52
C GLN A 94 19.53 -0.75 0.39
N GLU A 95 19.86 -1.15 -0.84
CA GLU A 95 19.72 -0.28 -2.01
C GLU A 95 18.29 0.24 -2.16
N HIS A 96 17.29 -0.64 -2.02
CA HIS A 96 15.88 -0.25 -2.06
C HIS A 96 15.52 0.75 -0.96
N CYS A 97 15.97 0.50 0.27
CA CYS A 97 15.71 1.39 1.41
C CYS A 97 16.31 2.78 1.18
N PHE A 98 17.57 2.84 0.74
CA PHE A 98 18.24 4.11 0.49
C PHE A 98 17.64 4.84 -0.72
N LYS A 99 17.26 4.11 -1.78
CA LYS A 99 16.59 4.71 -2.93
C LYS A 99 15.24 5.30 -2.56
N ALA A 100 14.44 4.59 -1.76
CA ALA A 100 13.16 5.10 -1.27
C ALA A 100 13.34 6.38 -0.43
N ALA A 101 14.30 6.39 0.49
CA ALA A 101 14.62 7.57 1.30
C ALA A 101 15.11 8.75 0.44
N GLU A 102 15.99 8.51 -0.52
CA GLU A 102 16.47 9.53 -1.48
C GLU A 102 15.30 10.17 -2.24
N LEU A 103 14.39 9.34 -2.77
CA LEU A 103 13.24 9.81 -3.53
C LEU A 103 12.26 10.61 -2.65
N CYS A 104 12.05 10.20 -1.40
CA CYS A 104 11.24 10.95 -0.44
C CYS A 104 11.82 12.35 -0.17
N VAL A 105 13.14 12.44 0.06
CA VAL A 105 13.81 13.72 0.26
C VAL A 105 13.73 14.59 -0.99
N LYS A 106 13.97 14.04 -2.17
CA LYS A 106 13.84 14.76 -3.45
C LYS A 106 12.41 15.28 -3.67
N ALA A 107 11.40 14.46 -3.39
CA ALA A 107 10.01 14.87 -3.49
C ALA A 107 9.69 16.01 -2.53
N GLN A 108 10.16 15.93 -1.28
CA GLN A 108 9.99 17.01 -0.29
C GLN A 108 10.67 18.32 -0.71
N MET A 109 11.86 18.23 -1.30
CA MET A 109 12.58 19.43 -1.79
C MET A 109 11.87 20.10 -2.97
N GLN A 110 11.09 19.36 -3.73
CA GLN A 110 10.31 19.84 -4.88
C GLN A 110 8.86 20.18 -4.54
N ALA A 111 8.44 19.92 -3.30
CA ALA A 111 7.08 20.16 -2.87
C ALA A 111 6.75 21.64 -2.81
N THR A 112 5.56 22.01 -3.28
CA THR A 112 5.00 23.34 -3.10
C THR A 112 4.20 23.37 -1.80
N ARG A 113 4.51 24.30 -0.91
CA ARG A 113 3.71 24.54 0.29
C ARG A 113 2.43 25.26 -0.12
N LEU A 114 1.30 24.70 0.22
CA LEU A 114 0.00 25.36 0.09
C LEU A 114 -0.27 26.17 1.38
N GLU A 115 -0.62 27.45 1.20
CA GLU A 115 -1.01 28.36 2.29
C GLU A 115 -2.50 28.20 2.62
#